data_a40966a0e6f586ad5a7741c6165ca8de
#
_entry.id   a40966a0e6f586ad5a7741c6165ca8de
#
_cell.length_a   1.000
_cell.length_b   1.000
_cell.length_c   1.000
_cell.angle_alpha   90.00
_cell.angle_beta   90.00
_cell.angle_gamma   90.00
#
_symmetry.space_group_name_H-M   'P 1'
#
loop_
_entity.id
_entity.type
_entity.pdbx_description
1 polymer ?
#
loop_
_entity_poly.entity_id
_entity_poly.type
_entity_poly.pdbx_seq_one_letter_code
_entity_poly.pdbx_strand_id
1 'polypeptide(L)'
;MPPTPVPSDVDAFLLRPNPAVVASVRPDGSPHTAATWYEWDGGRALLNMDANRLRLRFMRRDPRVALTCLDVDNWYRQVTLLGEVVELRPDEDLADIDRLSLRYVGRQYHNRVRPRVTALVRVDAWYGWDPYRAALWQDGSAAG
;
A
#
# COMPACT_ATOMS: atom_id res chain seq x y z
N MET A 1 -10.28 -4.98 -16.00
CA MET A 1 -11.19 -4.15 -15.18
C MET A 1 -10.54 -2.80 -14.95
N PRO A 2 -11.27 -1.72 -15.14
CA PRO A 2 -10.72 -0.44 -14.80
C PRO A 2 -10.39 -0.40 -13.31
N PRO A 3 -9.39 0.35 -12.90
CA PRO A 3 -9.09 0.51 -11.49
C PRO A 3 -10.31 1.07 -10.76
N THR A 4 -10.46 0.72 -9.50
CA THR A 4 -11.54 1.25 -8.67
C THR A 4 -11.38 2.76 -8.61
N PRO A 5 -12.36 3.53 -9.09
CA PRO A 5 -12.25 4.98 -9.03
C PRO A 5 -12.38 5.44 -7.59
N VAL A 6 -11.43 6.22 -7.15
CA VAL A 6 -11.52 6.94 -5.88
C VAL A 6 -11.87 8.40 -6.19
N PRO A 7 -12.59 9.09 -5.29
CA PRO A 7 -12.83 10.52 -5.45
C PRO A 7 -11.52 11.30 -5.49
N SER A 8 -11.55 12.48 -6.09
CA SER A 8 -10.35 13.31 -6.28
C SER A 8 -9.66 13.67 -4.95
N ASP A 9 -10.41 13.89 -3.89
CA ASP A 9 -9.85 14.18 -2.56
C ASP A 9 -9.18 12.96 -1.93
N VAL A 10 -9.71 11.77 -2.16
CA VAL A 10 -9.07 10.52 -1.72
C VAL A 10 -7.81 10.27 -2.52
N ASP A 11 -7.85 10.47 -3.83
CA ASP A 11 -6.68 10.36 -4.69
C ASP A 11 -5.56 11.30 -4.22
N ALA A 12 -5.89 12.56 -3.95
CA ALA A 12 -4.93 13.54 -3.44
C ALA A 12 -4.33 13.12 -2.09
N PHE A 13 -5.15 12.55 -1.22
CA PHE A 13 -4.67 12.01 0.05
C PHE A 13 -3.68 10.87 -0.15
N LEU A 14 -4.00 9.92 -1.02
CA LEU A 14 -3.16 8.76 -1.29
C LEU A 14 -1.82 9.14 -1.96
N LEU A 15 -1.79 10.23 -2.70
CA LEU A 15 -0.56 10.72 -3.33
C LEU A 15 0.45 11.30 -2.32
N ARG A 16 0.03 11.60 -1.10
CA ARG A 16 0.92 12.07 -0.04
C ARG A 16 1.75 10.92 0.51
N PRO A 17 2.96 11.18 1.05
CA PRO A 17 3.79 10.14 1.68
C PRO A 17 3.25 9.77 3.07
N ASN A 18 2.12 9.13 3.11
CA ASN A 18 1.49 8.71 4.35
C ASN A 18 2.12 7.42 4.88
N PRO A 19 2.24 7.24 6.20
CA PRO A 19 2.55 5.94 6.76
C PRO A 19 1.41 4.97 6.43
N ALA A 20 1.76 3.72 6.20
CA ALA A 20 0.77 2.71 5.88
C ALA A 20 1.05 1.40 6.61
N VAL A 21 0.01 0.58 6.74
CA VAL A 21 0.10 -0.77 7.27
C VAL A 21 -0.48 -1.71 6.22
N VAL A 22 0.31 -2.70 5.82
CA VAL A 22 -0.13 -3.72 4.89
C VAL A 22 -0.48 -5.00 5.64
N ALA A 23 -1.64 -5.57 5.31
CA ALA A 23 -2.07 -6.88 5.80
C ALA A 23 -1.91 -7.90 4.68
N SER A 24 -1.39 -9.06 5.01
CA SER A 24 -1.28 -10.23 4.14
C SER A 24 -1.79 -11.47 4.86
N VAL A 25 -1.91 -12.58 4.15
CA VAL A 25 -2.55 -13.79 4.67
C VAL A 25 -1.52 -14.89 4.86
N ARG A 26 -1.42 -15.39 6.10
CA ARG A 26 -0.54 -16.52 6.42
C ARG A 26 -1.10 -17.83 5.85
N PRO A 27 -0.26 -18.89 5.75
CA PRO A 27 -0.73 -20.18 5.27
C PRO A 27 -1.94 -20.76 6.01
N ASP A 28 -2.10 -20.45 7.28
CA ASP A 28 -3.23 -20.94 8.09
C ASP A 28 -4.47 -20.01 7.99
N GLY A 29 -4.41 -18.97 7.14
CA GLY A 29 -5.50 -18.02 6.96
C GLY A 29 -5.47 -16.86 7.94
N SER A 30 -4.58 -16.84 8.92
CA SER A 30 -4.49 -15.75 9.87
C SER A 30 -3.86 -14.51 9.22
N PRO A 31 -4.24 -13.30 9.67
CA PRO A 31 -3.67 -12.07 9.10
C PRO A 31 -2.27 -11.78 9.66
N HIS A 32 -1.46 -11.16 8.82
CA HIS A 32 -0.16 -10.60 9.19
C HIS A 32 -0.13 -9.13 8.79
N THR A 33 0.36 -8.26 9.66
CA THR A 33 0.45 -6.83 9.36
C THR A 33 1.88 -6.32 9.56
N ALA A 34 2.24 -5.30 8.77
CA ALA A 34 3.52 -4.62 8.88
C ALA A 34 3.40 -3.18 8.40
N ALA A 35 4.09 -2.28 9.07
CA ALA A 35 4.22 -0.90 8.59
C ALA A 35 5.05 -0.89 7.31
N THR A 36 4.71 0.00 6.38
CA THR A 36 5.35 0.05 5.07
C THR A 36 5.26 1.44 4.44
N TRP A 37 6.15 1.69 3.51
CA TRP A 37 6.02 2.76 2.53
C TRP A 37 5.20 2.26 1.35
N TYR A 38 4.57 3.17 0.63
CA TYR A 38 3.84 2.84 -0.58
C TYR A 38 3.92 3.98 -1.59
N GLU A 39 3.57 3.68 -2.83
CA GLU A 39 3.37 4.66 -3.88
C GLU A 39 1.99 4.41 -4.50
N TRP A 40 1.28 5.48 -4.83
CA TRP A 40 -0.05 5.42 -5.42
C TRP A 40 -0.03 6.02 -6.81
N ASP A 41 -0.63 5.34 -7.79
CA ASP A 41 -0.68 5.80 -9.18
C ASP A 41 -2.11 6.03 -9.70
N GLY A 42 -3.09 6.12 -8.82
CA GLY A 42 -4.48 6.35 -9.20
C GLY A 42 -5.32 5.09 -9.36
N GLY A 43 -4.73 3.91 -9.25
CA GLY A 43 -5.47 2.64 -9.37
C GLY A 43 -4.72 1.46 -8.81
N ARG A 44 -3.41 1.61 -8.62
CA ARG A 44 -2.58 0.57 -8.04
C ARG A 44 -1.69 1.14 -6.96
N ALA A 45 -1.39 0.32 -5.97
CA ALA A 45 -0.40 0.63 -4.96
C ALA A 45 0.87 -0.17 -5.24
N LEU A 46 2.01 0.50 -5.12
CA LEU A 46 3.31 -0.13 -5.23
C LEU A 46 3.90 -0.28 -3.85
N LEU A 47 4.31 -1.49 -3.51
CA LEU A 47 5.03 -1.82 -2.29
C LEU A 47 6.42 -2.33 -2.65
N ASN A 48 7.36 -2.19 -1.73
CA ASN A 48 8.70 -2.72 -1.92
C ASN A 48 9.20 -3.32 -0.61
N MET A 49 9.91 -4.43 -0.70
CA MET A 49 10.37 -5.14 0.48
C MET A 49 11.65 -5.92 0.21
N ASP A 50 12.39 -6.14 1.27
CA ASP A 50 13.54 -7.05 1.25
C ASP A 50 13.06 -8.42 0.77
N ALA A 51 13.83 -9.07 -0.10
CA ALA A 51 13.47 -10.37 -0.69
C ALA A 51 13.28 -11.48 0.34
N ASN A 52 13.77 -11.30 1.57
CA ASN A 52 13.65 -12.27 2.65
C ASN A 52 12.49 -12.00 3.61
N ARG A 53 11.68 -10.99 3.37
CA ARG A 53 10.54 -10.69 4.25
C ARG A 53 9.49 -11.80 4.21
N LEU A 54 8.96 -12.14 5.39
CA LEU A 54 7.90 -13.14 5.50
C LEU A 54 6.67 -12.76 4.69
N ARG A 55 6.28 -11.50 4.71
CA ARG A 55 5.10 -11.06 3.97
C ARG A 55 5.21 -11.31 2.48
N LEU A 56 6.41 -11.31 1.92
CA LEU A 56 6.61 -11.65 0.52
C LEU A 56 6.23 -13.11 0.24
N ARG A 57 6.61 -14.03 1.11
CA ARG A 57 6.21 -15.43 1.00
C ARG A 57 4.69 -15.57 1.08
N PHE A 58 4.06 -14.84 1.98
CA PHE A 58 2.61 -14.86 2.13
C PHE A 58 1.92 -14.36 0.86
N MET A 59 2.40 -13.25 0.29
CA MET A 59 1.87 -12.69 -0.95
C MET A 59 2.04 -13.61 -2.16
N ARG A 60 3.12 -14.38 -2.20
CA ARG A 60 3.33 -15.36 -3.28
C ARG A 60 2.30 -16.49 -3.22
N ARG A 61 1.91 -16.87 -2.02
CA ARG A 61 0.96 -17.96 -1.80
C ARG A 61 -0.49 -17.47 -1.90
N ASP A 62 -0.79 -16.31 -1.33
CA ASP A 62 -2.12 -15.73 -1.31
C ASP A 62 -1.99 -14.24 -1.67
N PRO A 63 -2.49 -13.82 -2.84
CA PRO A 63 -2.28 -12.46 -3.31
C PRO A 63 -3.14 -11.41 -2.60
N ARG A 64 -4.11 -11.81 -1.78
CA ARG A 64 -5.01 -10.87 -1.11
C ARG A 64 -4.25 -10.01 -0.11
N VAL A 65 -4.44 -8.71 -0.21
CA VAL A 65 -3.82 -7.74 0.70
C VAL A 65 -4.80 -6.62 1.02
N ALA A 66 -4.56 -5.98 2.16
CA ALA A 66 -5.22 -4.73 2.51
C ALA A 66 -4.13 -3.73 2.93
N LEU A 67 -4.31 -2.47 2.56
CA LEU A 67 -3.37 -1.41 2.87
C LEU A 67 -4.12 -0.25 3.51
N THR A 68 -3.84 0.02 4.78
CA THR A 68 -4.38 1.18 5.47
C THR A 68 -3.36 2.30 5.46
N CYS A 69 -3.71 3.42 4.83
CA CYS A 69 -2.91 4.63 4.76
C CYS A 69 -3.43 5.62 5.80
N LEU A 70 -2.53 6.15 6.63
CA LEU A 70 -2.86 7.02 7.75
C LEU A 70 -2.32 8.42 7.48
N ASP A 71 -3.12 9.45 7.77
CA ASP A 71 -2.63 10.82 7.69
C ASP A 71 -1.54 11.04 8.75
N VAL A 72 -0.38 11.49 8.32
CA VAL A 72 0.76 11.70 9.21
C VAL A 72 0.48 12.78 10.26
N ASP A 73 -0.37 13.75 9.95
CA ASP A 73 -0.71 14.85 10.86
C ASP A 73 -1.89 14.50 11.76
N ASN A 74 -2.77 13.61 11.30
CA ASN A 74 -3.94 13.18 12.07
C ASN A 74 -4.35 11.78 11.63
N TRP A 75 -3.85 10.76 12.30
CA TRP A 75 -4.05 9.36 11.91
C TRP A 75 -5.51 8.89 11.97
N TYR A 76 -6.43 9.66 12.54
CA TYR A 76 -7.86 9.38 12.42
C TYR A 76 -8.36 9.51 10.98
N ARG A 77 -7.71 10.36 10.17
CA ARG A 77 -7.97 10.43 8.73
C ARG A 77 -7.24 9.28 8.08
N GLN A 78 -7.98 8.34 7.50
CA GLN A 78 -7.40 7.12 6.98
C GLN A 78 -8.17 6.58 5.79
N VAL A 79 -7.47 5.87 4.93
CA VAL A 79 -8.04 5.17 3.78
C VAL A 79 -7.48 3.76 3.77
N THR A 80 -8.37 2.76 3.64
CA THR A 80 -7.97 1.37 3.45
C THR A 80 -8.27 0.94 2.04
N LEU A 81 -7.27 0.38 1.38
CA LEU A 81 -7.35 -0.17 0.04
C LEU A 81 -7.39 -1.69 0.15
N LEU A 82 -8.36 -2.31 -0.56
CA LEU A 82 -8.49 -3.76 -0.61
C LEU A 82 -8.18 -4.23 -2.01
N GLY A 83 -7.35 -5.24 -2.15
CA GLY A 83 -6.98 -5.73 -3.47
C GLY A 83 -6.12 -6.96 -3.45
N GLU A 84 -5.45 -7.19 -4.56
CA GLU A 84 -4.58 -8.34 -4.76
C GLU A 84 -3.27 -7.92 -5.39
N VAL A 85 -2.20 -8.59 -4.96
CA VAL A 85 -0.91 -8.48 -5.63
C VAL A 85 -1.04 -9.12 -7.01
N VAL A 86 -0.80 -8.32 -8.06
CA VAL A 86 -0.90 -8.78 -9.45
C VAL A 86 0.46 -8.97 -10.10
N GLU A 87 1.51 -8.44 -9.51
CA GLU A 87 2.87 -8.59 -10.02
C GLU A 87 3.86 -8.55 -8.86
N LEU A 88 4.82 -9.47 -8.89
CA LEU A 88 6.01 -9.45 -8.03
C LEU A 88 7.21 -9.48 -8.96
N ARG A 89 8.07 -8.47 -8.85
CA ARG A 89 9.26 -8.38 -9.70
C ARG A 89 10.48 -7.99 -8.88
N PRO A 90 11.66 -8.47 -9.25
CA PRO A 90 12.90 -7.96 -8.64
C PRO A 90 13.00 -6.46 -8.87
N ASP A 91 13.37 -5.72 -7.83
CA ASP A 91 13.69 -4.30 -7.94
C ASP A 91 15.16 -4.16 -8.38
N GLU A 92 15.40 -4.42 -9.65
CA GLU A 92 16.73 -4.31 -10.23
C GLU A 92 17.20 -2.85 -10.17
N ASP A 93 18.49 -2.66 -9.92
CA ASP A 93 19.09 -1.34 -9.75
C ASP A 93 18.50 -0.53 -8.59
N LEU A 94 17.64 -1.14 -7.77
CA LEU A 94 17.01 -0.49 -6.61
C LEU A 94 16.20 0.77 -6.98
N ALA A 95 15.70 0.84 -8.21
CA ALA A 95 15.02 2.04 -8.71
C ALA A 95 13.73 2.33 -7.94
N ASP A 96 12.95 1.30 -7.63
CA ASP A 96 11.68 1.48 -6.95
C ASP A 96 11.87 1.88 -5.49
N ILE A 97 12.77 1.21 -4.76
CA ILE A 97 13.03 1.57 -3.36
C ILE A 97 13.66 2.95 -3.25
N ASP A 98 14.49 3.34 -4.20
CA ASP A 98 15.07 4.69 -4.21
C ASP A 98 14.00 5.75 -4.39
N ARG A 99 13.04 5.51 -5.28
CA ARG A 99 11.91 6.43 -5.47
C ARG A 99 11.06 6.56 -4.22
N LEU A 100 10.78 5.45 -3.54
CA LEU A 100 10.09 5.45 -2.26
C LEU A 100 10.88 6.19 -1.18
N SER A 101 12.17 5.94 -1.11
CA SER A 101 13.04 6.57 -0.12
C SER A 101 13.10 8.09 -0.31
N LEU A 102 13.21 8.56 -1.55
CA LEU A 102 13.15 9.98 -1.86
C LEU A 102 11.82 10.60 -1.42
N ARG A 103 10.74 9.88 -1.65
CA ARG A 103 9.39 10.32 -1.27
C ARG A 103 9.21 10.46 0.24
N TYR A 104 9.74 9.52 1.04
CA TYR A 104 9.53 9.46 2.49
C TYR A 104 10.61 10.12 3.31
N VAL A 105 11.86 10.05 2.88
CA VAL A 105 13.00 10.55 3.68
C VAL A 105 13.93 11.50 2.92
N GLY A 106 13.65 11.78 1.65
CA GLY A 106 14.35 12.80 0.88
C GLY A 106 15.73 12.40 0.40
N ARG A 107 16.08 11.13 0.40
CA ARG A 107 17.40 10.65 -0.06
C ARG A 107 17.31 9.22 -0.58
N GLN A 108 18.34 8.79 -1.27
CA GLN A 108 18.50 7.44 -1.79
C GLN A 108 18.45 6.42 -0.64
N TYR A 109 17.90 5.24 -0.90
CA TYR A 109 17.84 4.17 0.09
C TYR A 109 19.26 3.75 0.50
N HIS A 110 19.45 3.60 1.80
CA HIS A 110 20.80 3.42 2.36
C HIS A 110 21.43 2.05 2.05
N ASN A 111 20.64 0.98 2.03
CA ASN A 111 21.16 -0.37 1.79
C ASN A 111 21.22 -0.63 0.29
N ARG A 112 22.46 -0.79 -0.23
CA ARG A 112 22.69 -0.98 -1.67
C ARG A 112 22.96 -2.43 -2.05
N VAL A 113 22.92 -3.35 -1.10
CA VAL A 113 23.39 -4.74 -1.31
C VAL A 113 22.23 -5.74 -1.30
N ARG A 114 21.29 -5.59 -0.39
CA ARG A 114 20.20 -6.57 -0.25
C ARG A 114 19.27 -6.53 -1.44
N PRO A 115 18.96 -7.69 -2.02
CA PRO A 115 17.96 -7.75 -3.08
C PRO A 115 16.58 -7.38 -2.54
N ARG A 116 15.82 -6.67 -3.36
CA ARG A 116 14.48 -6.20 -3.02
C ARG A 116 13.49 -6.62 -4.09
N VAL A 117 12.24 -6.72 -3.69
CA VAL A 117 11.13 -7.09 -4.57
C VAL A 117 10.07 -6.00 -4.53
N THR A 118 9.58 -5.64 -5.71
CA THR A 118 8.44 -4.74 -5.87
C THR A 118 7.17 -5.57 -6.04
N ALA A 119 6.14 -5.21 -5.28
CA ALA A 119 4.81 -5.77 -5.40
C ALA A 119 3.85 -4.70 -5.92
N LEU A 120 3.13 -5.02 -6.99
CA LEU A 120 2.07 -4.17 -7.51
C LEU A 120 0.72 -4.72 -7.05
N VAL A 121 -0.07 -3.89 -6.42
CA VAL A 121 -1.38 -4.24 -5.87
C VAL A 121 -2.45 -3.58 -6.71
N ARG A 122 -3.32 -4.39 -7.33
CA ARG A 122 -4.55 -3.90 -7.95
C ARG A 122 -5.56 -3.63 -6.85
N VAL A 123 -6.13 -2.45 -6.85
CA VAL A 123 -7.13 -2.07 -5.84
C VAL A 123 -8.53 -2.34 -6.38
N ASP A 124 -9.29 -3.17 -5.67
CA ASP A 124 -10.63 -3.58 -6.07
C ASP A 124 -11.73 -2.82 -5.31
N ALA A 125 -11.43 -2.38 -4.09
CA ALA A 125 -12.36 -1.62 -3.25
C ALA A 125 -11.58 -0.77 -2.27
N TRP A 126 -12.27 0.21 -1.69
CA TRP A 126 -11.68 1.07 -0.67
C TRP A 126 -12.74 1.51 0.33
N TYR A 127 -12.31 1.90 1.51
CA TYR A 127 -13.13 2.62 2.47
C TYR A 127 -12.23 3.55 3.29
N GLY A 128 -12.85 4.52 3.97
CA GLY A 128 -12.06 5.45 4.75
C GLY A 128 -12.88 6.27 5.72
N TRP A 129 -12.18 7.02 6.53
CA TRP A 129 -12.70 7.93 7.51
C TRP A 129 -11.96 9.26 7.45
N ASP A 130 -12.70 10.34 7.45
CA ASP A 130 -12.13 11.69 7.50
C ASP A 130 -12.84 12.49 8.59
N PRO A 131 -12.19 12.77 9.72
CA PRO A 131 -12.81 13.52 10.83
C PRO A 131 -13.11 14.99 10.49
N TYR A 132 -12.51 15.50 9.41
CA TYR A 132 -12.79 16.86 8.94
C TYR A 132 -14.03 16.94 8.05
N ARG A 133 -14.63 15.81 7.75
CA ARG A 133 -15.87 15.70 6.97
C ARG A 133 -16.98 15.16 7.87
N ALA A 134 -18.20 15.59 7.64
CA ALA A 134 -19.34 15.16 8.45
C ALA A 134 -19.77 13.72 8.17
N ALA A 135 -19.16 13.03 7.21
CA ALA A 135 -19.55 11.70 6.78
C ALA A 135 -18.33 10.80 6.59
N LEU A 136 -18.57 9.50 6.56
CA LEU A 136 -17.55 8.51 6.23
C LEU A 136 -17.00 8.77 4.84
N TRP A 137 -15.72 8.61 4.73
CA TRP A 137 -14.99 8.69 3.49
C TRP A 137 -14.88 7.26 2.93
N GLN A 138 -15.94 6.83 2.25
CA GLN A 138 -16.02 5.46 1.75
C GLN A 138 -16.83 5.40 0.47
N ASP A 139 -16.60 4.40 -0.34
CA ASP A 139 -17.49 4.10 -1.44
C ASP A 139 -18.64 3.18 -0.95
N GLY A 140 -19.70 3.12 -1.72
CA GLY A 140 -20.86 2.33 -1.35
C GLY A 140 -20.64 0.81 -1.43
N SER A 141 -19.58 0.35 -2.06
CA SER A 141 -19.27 -1.08 -2.20
C SER A 141 -18.48 -1.63 -1.03
N ALA A 142 -17.87 -0.77 -0.24
CA ALA A 142 -16.98 -1.15 0.85
C ALA A 142 -17.67 -1.15 2.21
N ALA A 143 -18.98 -1.01 2.23
CA ALA A 143 -19.77 -1.06 3.45
C ALA A 143 -19.75 -2.49 3.98
N GLY A 144 -18.91 -2.76 4.92
CA GLY A 144 -18.81 -4.07 5.52
C GLY A 144 -18.64 -3.98 6.99
#